data_f2c5621ed22eccca292cfa8c89f816e0
#
_entry.id   f2c5621ed22eccca292cfa8c89f816e0
#
_cell.length_a   1.000
_cell.length_b   1.000
_cell.length_c   1.000
_cell.angle_alpha   90.00
_cell.angle_beta   90.00
_cell.angle_gamma   90.00
#
_symmetry.space_group_name_H-M   'P 1'
#
loop_
_entity.id
_entity.type
_entity.pdbx_description
1 polymer ?
#
loop_
_entity_poly.entity_id
_entity_poly.type
_entity_poly.pdbx_seq_one_letter_code
_entity_poly.pdbx_strand_id
1 'polypeptide(L)'
;MSLTHTIDVDALHRAMHLLVRGFGSSDAEVRAVCSNLIEANLTGHDSHGIGMLPRYTDSYLEGGLKPNVHVRTVLDAGAMLRLDGQAGFGQVVGHEAMALGVERARQLGCCVMALGNAHHLGRIGAWAEEAAAAGLVSLHFVNVISRGIVAPHGGSDARFGTNPFTAAIPLKGRAPMILDFATSVIAQGKTRVAHNKGEQVPPDHLIDHEGRPTQDPRYSVIEPFGAILTFGAHKGYGMAVLCELLGGALAAGMAQHSDDTSKKRVLNGMLTVLIDPAKIADMAAYEREALAFVDWVTASPPREGFDRVRLAGEPERESRAKRTGNGVPVDATTWQEILNAANKLGVDPKKINDAAGVAA
;
A
#
# COMPACT_ATOMS: atom_id res chain seq x y z
N MET A 1 12.48 -25.18 -6.21
CA MET A 1 11.24 -24.40 -6.07
C MET A 1 11.11 -24.05 -4.59
N SER A 2 10.98 -22.79 -4.22
CA SER A 2 10.71 -22.39 -2.85
C SER A 2 9.36 -22.98 -2.42
N LEU A 3 9.31 -23.63 -1.26
CA LEU A 3 8.06 -24.15 -0.69
C LEU A 3 7.09 -22.99 -0.48
N THR A 4 5.84 -23.15 -0.91
CA THR A 4 4.78 -22.16 -0.75
C THR A 4 3.63 -22.78 0.03
N HIS A 5 3.22 -22.18 1.11
CA HIS A 5 2.02 -22.56 1.85
C HIS A 5 0.81 -21.87 1.22
N THR A 6 -0.25 -22.62 0.95
CA THR A 6 -1.54 -22.04 0.57
C THR A 6 -2.45 -22.10 1.81
N ILE A 7 -2.72 -20.97 2.39
CA ILE A 7 -3.42 -20.86 3.68
C ILE A 7 -4.84 -20.36 3.43
N ASP A 8 -5.82 -21.08 4.01
CA ASP A 8 -7.21 -20.65 4.01
C ASP A 8 -7.36 -19.26 4.64
N VAL A 9 -8.28 -18.45 4.13
CA VAL A 9 -8.43 -17.04 4.54
C VAL A 9 -8.80 -16.92 6.01
N ASP A 10 -9.72 -17.74 6.51
CA ASP A 10 -10.15 -17.71 7.92
C ASP A 10 -9.04 -18.22 8.84
N ALA A 11 -8.29 -19.25 8.39
CA ALA A 11 -7.13 -19.75 9.11
C ALA A 11 -6.04 -18.68 9.20
N LEU A 12 -5.81 -17.94 8.10
CA LEU A 12 -4.85 -16.84 8.08
C LEU A 12 -5.28 -15.71 9.03
N HIS A 13 -6.57 -15.36 9.07
CA HIS A 13 -7.12 -14.41 10.05
C HIS A 13 -6.85 -14.87 11.48
N ARG A 14 -7.15 -16.13 11.82
CA ARG A 14 -6.90 -16.66 13.17
C ARG A 14 -5.42 -16.55 13.57
N ALA A 15 -4.52 -16.93 12.67
CA ALA A 15 -3.08 -16.87 12.92
C ALA A 15 -2.58 -15.44 13.10
N MET A 16 -2.96 -14.52 12.21
CA MET A 16 -2.53 -13.13 12.28
C MET A 16 -3.13 -12.39 13.48
N HIS A 17 -4.35 -12.70 13.91
CA HIS A 17 -4.93 -12.17 15.14
C HIS A 17 -4.06 -12.48 16.38
N LEU A 18 -3.53 -13.71 16.47
CA LEU A 18 -2.63 -14.07 17.59
C LEU A 18 -1.37 -13.20 17.57
N LEU A 19 -0.76 -13.01 16.40
CA LEU A 19 0.45 -12.21 16.25
C LEU A 19 0.20 -10.74 16.59
N VAL A 20 -0.85 -10.14 16.00
CA VAL A 20 -1.14 -8.70 16.20
C VAL A 20 -1.53 -8.40 17.65
N ARG A 21 -2.16 -9.34 18.37
CA ARG A 21 -2.35 -9.22 19.82
C ARG A 21 -1.03 -9.11 20.59
N GLY A 22 0.05 -9.68 20.08
CA GLY A 22 1.38 -9.58 20.68
C GLY A 22 1.94 -8.16 20.77
N PHE A 23 1.43 -7.21 20.00
CA PHE A 23 1.75 -5.78 20.14
C PHE A 23 1.03 -5.12 21.34
N GLY A 24 0.16 -5.83 22.04
CA GLY A 24 -0.74 -5.25 23.06
C GLY A 24 -1.95 -4.54 22.44
N SER A 25 -2.24 -4.81 21.18
CA SER A 25 -3.34 -4.21 20.41
C SER A 25 -4.72 -4.61 20.95
N SER A 26 -5.65 -3.67 20.98
CA SER A 26 -7.07 -3.90 21.27
C SER A 26 -7.72 -4.77 20.20
N ASP A 27 -8.86 -5.39 20.52
CA ASP A 27 -9.59 -6.23 19.55
C ASP A 27 -10.00 -5.46 18.28
N ALA A 28 -10.31 -4.18 18.39
CA ALA A 28 -10.63 -3.33 17.26
C ALA A 28 -9.42 -3.12 16.35
N GLU A 29 -8.26 -2.80 16.94
CA GLU A 29 -7.00 -2.62 16.20
C GLU A 29 -6.54 -3.93 15.56
N VAL A 30 -6.62 -5.07 16.29
CA VAL A 30 -6.31 -6.40 15.74
C VAL A 30 -7.14 -6.67 14.49
N ARG A 31 -8.45 -6.44 14.53
CA ARG A 31 -9.33 -6.63 13.36
C ARG A 31 -8.94 -5.73 12.21
N ALA A 32 -8.74 -4.44 12.45
CA ALA A 32 -8.41 -3.47 11.41
C ALA A 32 -7.08 -3.81 10.71
N VAL A 33 -6.03 -4.10 11.48
CA VAL A 33 -4.71 -4.45 10.95
C VAL A 33 -4.76 -5.75 10.16
N CYS A 34 -5.35 -6.82 10.73
CA CYS A 34 -5.40 -8.12 10.06
C CYS A 34 -6.25 -8.05 8.79
N SER A 35 -7.43 -7.43 8.83
CA SER A 35 -8.29 -7.32 7.65
C SER A 35 -7.61 -6.57 6.51
N ASN A 36 -6.97 -5.44 6.78
CA ASN A 36 -6.28 -4.66 5.74
C ASN A 36 -5.09 -5.40 5.13
N LEU A 37 -4.25 -6.06 5.96
CA LEU A 37 -3.10 -6.81 5.46
C LEU A 37 -3.51 -8.06 4.67
N ILE A 38 -4.50 -8.80 5.13
CA ILE A 38 -5.01 -9.98 4.42
C ILE A 38 -5.71 -9.55 3.14
N GLU A 39 -6.46 -8.44 3.14
CA GLU A 39 -7.06 -7.87 1.95
C GLU A 39 -6.01 -7.48 0.90
N ALA A 40 -4.86 -6.94 1.32
CA ALA A 40 -3.74 -6.70 0.41
C ALA A 40 -3.22 -7.99 -0.22
N ASN A 41 -3.12 -9.09 0.55
CA ASN A 41 -2.78 -10.40 -0.02
C ASN A 41 -3.87 -10.88 -1.00
N LEU A 42 -5.14 -10.79 -0.64
CA LEU A 42 -6.24 -11.23 -1.50
C LEU A 42 -6.24 -10.50 -2.85
N THR A 43 -5.97 -9.22 -2.86
CA THR A 43 -5.87 -8.39 -4.07
C THR A 43 -4.56 -8.55 -4.86
N GLY A 44 -3.65 -9.43 -4.42
CA GLY A 44 -2.39 -9.71 -5.13
C GLY A 44 -1.23 -8.79 -4.77
N HIS A 45 -1.41 -7.93 -3.77
CA HIS A 45 -0.40 -7.00 -3.27
C HIS A 45 0.38 -7.58 -2.08
N ASP A 46 0.99 -8.76 -2.24
CA ASP A 46 1.67 -9.49 -1.18
C ASP A 46 2.77 -8.69 -0.48
N SER A 47 3.39 -7.75 -1.18
CA SER A 47 4.38 -6.83 -0.61
C SER A 47 3.84 -5.86 0.44
N HIS A 48 2.51 -5.69 0.51
CA HIS A 48 1.79 -4.85 1.48
C HIS A 48 0.85 -5.66 2.38
N GLY A 49 0.91 -6.99 2.27
CA GLY A 49 0.14 -7.94 3.07
C GLY A 49 0.82 -8.32 4.39
N ILE A 50 0.50 -9.52 4.86
CA ILE A 50 0.99 -10.06 6.14
C ILE A 50 2.53 -10.10 6.24
N GLY A 51 3.25 -10.16 5.11
CA GLY A 51 4.71 -10.08 5.04
C GLY A 51 5.29 -8.75 5.56
N MET A 52 4.45 -7.76 5.90
CA MET A 52 4.87 -6.53 6.55
C MET A 52 4.98 -6.65 8.08
N LEU A 53 4.35 -7.66 8.69
CA LEU A 53 4.35 -7.83 10.15
C LEU A 53 5.74 -7.97 10.79
N PRO A 54 6.73 -8.64 10.18
CA PRO A 54 8.10 -8.63 10.69
C PRO A 54 8.68 -7.22 10.81
N ARG A 55 8.47 -6.37 9.81
CA ARG A 55 8.92 -4.98 9.85
C ARG A 55 8.16 -4.15 10.88
N TYR A 56 6.86 -4.37 11.03
CA TYR A 56 6.06 -3.71 12.08
C TYR A 56 6.54 -4.11 13.48
N THR A 57 6.89 -5.38 13.66
CA THR A 57 7.47 -5.89 14.92
C THR A 57 8.79 -5.19 15.26
N ASP A 58 9.71 -5.11 14.30
CA ASP A 58 10.98 -4.42 14.52
C ASP A 58 10.77 -2.93 14.83
N SER A 59 9.85 -2.26 14.08
CA SER A 59 9.50 -0.86 14.33
C SER A 59 8.86 -0.63 15.71
N TYR A 60 8.01 -1.55 16.16
CA TYR A 60 7.39 -1.50 17.48
C TYR A 60 8.46 -1.63 18.59
N LEU A 61 9.36 -2.59 18.47
CA LEU A 61 10.39 -2.83 19.46
C LEU A 61 11.40 -1.67 19.61
N GLU A 62 11.61 -0.89 18.53
CA GLU A 62 12.42 0.34 18.60
C GLU A 62 11.62 1.60 18.97
N GLY A 63 10.31 1.46 19.27
CA GLY A 63 9.43 2.57 19.63
C GLY A 63 8.96 3.43 18.46
N GLY A 64 9.11 2.95 17.22
CA GLY A 64 8.69 3.64 16.00
C GLY A 64 7.23 3.43 15.60
N LEU A 65 6.57 2.41 16.15
CA LEU A 65 5.16 2.09 16.00
C LEU A 65 4.47 2.11 17.37
N LYS A 66 3.33 2.79 17.47
CA LYS A 66 2.55 2.90 18.72
C LYS A 66 1.19 2.22 18.54
N PRO A 67 0.92 1.09 19.20
CA PRO A 67 -0.41 0.48 19.19
C PRO A 67 -1.42 1.28 20.03
N ASN A 68 -2.70 1.08 19.72
CA ASN A 68 -3.86 1.66 20.40
C ASN A 68 -3.89 3.20 20.41
N VAL A 69 -3.30 3.83 19.41
CA VAL A 69 -3.46 5.27 19.18
C VAL A 69 -4.44 5.53 18.05
N HIS A 70 -5.14 6.63 18.14
CA HIS A 70 -6.16 7.06 17.19
C HIS A 70 -5.71 8.32 16.43
N VAL A 71 -6.35 8.62 15.32
CA VAL A 71 -6.08 9.86 14.59
C VAL A 71 -6.44 11.07 15.44
N ARG A 72 -5.57 12.09 15.44
CA ARG A 72 -5.81 13.34 16.14
C ARG A 72 -6.03 14.48 15.14
N THR A 73 -7.14 15.19 15.25
CA THR A 73 -7.38 16.40 14.47
C THR A 73 -6.46 17.52 14.95
N VAL A 74 -5.64 18.04 14.03
CA VAL A 74 -4.73 19.17 14.29
C VAL A 74 -5.30 20.47 13.78
N LEU A 75 -6.02 20.44 12.65
CA LEU A 75 -6.74 21.57 12.08
C LEU A 75 -8.05 21.08 11.47
N ASP A 76 -9.12 21.79 11.78
CA ASP A 76 -10.42 21.67 11.14
C ASP A 76 -10.80 23.05 10.58
N ALA A 77 -10.72 23.21 9.26
CA ALA A 77 -10.95 24.48 8.57
C ALA A 77 -11.95 24.29 7.40
N GLY A 78 -13.17 23.91 7.73
CA GLY A 78 -14.22 23.67 6.73
C GLY A 78 -13.88 22.47 5.83
N ALA A 79 -13.67 22.66 4.54
CA ALA A 79 -13.32 21.60 3.61
C ALA A 79 -11.88 21.09 3.77
N MET A 80 -11.08 21.65 4.67
CA MET A 80 -9.69 21.23 4.89
C MET A 80 -9.52 20.62 6.28
N LEU A 81 -8.89 19.45 6.34
CA LEU A 81 -8.54 18.73 7.55
C LEU A 81 -7.04 18.48 7.60
N ARG A 82 -6.40 18.73 8.75
CA ARG A 82 -5.06 18.24 9.06
C ARG A 82 -5.10 17.30 10.25
N LEU A 83 -4.59 16.11 10.07
CA LEU A 83 -4.67 14.99 10.98
C LEU A 83 -3.27 14.47 11.30
N ASP A 84 -3.07 14.02 12.56
CA ASP A 84 -1.84 13.38 13.03
C ASP A 84 -2.14 11.93 13.39
N GLY A 85 -1.48 11.00 12.72
CA GLY A 85 -1.60 9.56 12.97
C GLY A 85 -0.79 9.06 14.16
N GLN A 86 -0.03 9.93 14.83
CA GLN A 86 0.69 9.65 16.09
C GLN A 86 1.64 8.42 16.04
N ALA A 87 2.14 8.07 14.85
CA ALA A 87 2.89 6.84 14.56
C ALA A 87 2.10 5.54 14.89
N GLY A 88 0.77 5.61 14.89
CA GLY A 88 -0.13 4.46 15.04
C GLY A 88 -0.17 3.58 13.81
N PHE A 89 -0.74 2.38 13.94
CA PHE A 89 -0.96 1.49 12.80
C PHE A 89 -1.70 2.23 11.69
N GLY A 90 -1.08 2.32 10.50
CA GLY A 90 -1.66 3.01 9.36
C GLY A 90 -3.04 2.48 8.97
N GLN A 91 -3.29 1.19 9.21
CA GLN A 91 -4.58 0.52 8.98
C GLN A 91 -5.70 1.08 9.87
N VAL A 92 -5.37 1.57 11.05
CA VAL A 92 -6.33 2.17 12.00
C VAL A 92 -6.48 3.66 11.70
N VAL A 93 -5.38 4.41 11.78
CA VAL A 93 -5.43 5.86 11.62
C VAL A 93 -5.79 6.31 10.20
N GLY A 94 -5.48 5.48 9.19
CA GLY A 94 -5.90 5.69 7.80
C GLY A 94 -7.41 5.56 7.64
N HIS A 95 -8.00 4.49 8.19
CA HIS A 95 -9.45 4.27 8.19
C HIS A 95 -10.20 5.40 8.92
N GLU A 96 -9.74 5.79 10.11
CA GLU A 96 -10.34 6.88 10.86
C GLU A 96 -10.23 8.23 10.11
N ALA A 97 -9.08 8.49 9.49
CA ALA A 97 -8.90 9.68 8.66
C ALA A 97 -9.87 9.69 7.46
N MET A 98 -9.99 8.55 6.76
CA MET A 98 -10.92 8.42 5.64
C MET A 98 -12.37 8.61 6.08
N ALA A 99 -12.78 8.08 7.24
CA ALA A 99 -14.12 8.28 7.78
C ALA A 99 -14.43 9.78 8.00
N LEU A 100 -13.50 10.52 8.60
CA LEU A 100 -13.62 11.98 8.78
C LEU A 100 -13.68 12.73 7.44
N GLY A 101 -12.81 12.38 6.51
CA GLY A 101 -12.76 13.00 5.18
C GLY A 101 -14.02 12.75 4.35
N VAL A 102 -14.53 11.51 4.37
CA VAL A 102 -15.77 11.10 3.67
C VAL A 102 -16.97 11.85 4.24
N GLU A 103 -17.09 11.92 5.56
CA GLU A 103 -18.17 12.70 6.20
C GLU A 103 -18.13 14.17 5.77
N ARG A 104 -16.95 14.79 5.78
CA ARG A 104 -16.74 16.17 5.38
C ARG A 104 -17.08 16.41 3.91
N ALA A 105 -16.64 15.50 3.01
CA ALA A 105 -16.93 15.63 1.58
C ALA A 105 -18.43 15.52 1.29
N ARG A 106 -19.15 14.65 1.98
CA ARG A 106 -20.62 14.56 1.87
C ARG A 106 -21.34 15.83 2.31
N GLN A 107 -20.85 16.47 3.38
CA GLN A 107 -21.44 17.71 3.89
C GLN A 107 -21.17 18.90 2.97
N LEU A 108 -19.92 19.10 2.54
CA LEU A 108 -19.44 20.30 1.87
C LEU A 108 -19.23 20.14 0.36
N GLY A 109 -19.33 18.93 -0.18
CA GLY A 109 -19.06 18.61 -1.59
C GLY A 109 -17.61 18.23 -1.87
N CYS A 110 -16.68 18.57 -1.00
CA CYS A 110 -15.28 18.15 -1.09
C CYS A 110 -14.60 18.13 0.27
N CYS A 111 -13.46 17.43 0.34
CA CYS A 111 -12.53 17.50 1.45
C CYS A 111 -11.09 17.40 0.93
N VAL A 112 -10.24 18.32 1.36
CA VAL A 112 -8.78 18.19 1.25
C VAL A 112 -8.26 17.80 2.62
N MET A 113 -7.77 16.57 2.74
CA MET A 113 -7.34 15.99 4.01
C MET A 113 -5.83 15.67 3.97
N ALA A 114 -5.11 16.21 4.94
CA ALA A 114 -3.69 15.98 5.13
C ALA A 114 -3.47 15.10 6.38
N LEU A 115 -3.16 13.81 6.18
CA LEU A 115 -2.78 12.90 7.24
C LEU A 115 -1.25 12.84 7.33
N GLY A 116 -0.68 13.21 8.47
CA GLY A 116 0.75 13.09 8.73
C GLY A 116 1.07 12.07 9.82
N ASN A 117 2.35 11.68 9.89
CA ASN A 117 2.89 10.85 10.98
C ASN A 117 2.08 9.56 11.22
N ALA A 118 1.57 8.94 10.15
CA ALA A 118 1.00 7.60 10.22
C ALA A 118 2.14 6.57 10.08
N HIS A 119 2.11 5.45 10.80
CA HIS A 119 2.92 4.30 10.42
C HIS A 119 2.41 3.76 9.09
N HIS A 120 3.07 2.77 8.49
CA HIS A 120 2.80 2.28 7.14
C HIS A 120 1.29 2.10 6.83
N LEU A 121 0.79 2.84 5.84
CA LEU A 121 -0.62 2.88 5.46
C LEU A 121 -1.09 1.62 4.67
N GLY A 122 -0.20 0.66 4.42
CA GLY A 122 -0.53 -0.54 3.67
C GLY A 122 -0.71 -0.28 2.17
N ARG A 123 -1.61 -1.03 1.53
CA ARG A 123 -2.01 -0.82 0.14
C ARG A 123 -2.90 0.42 0.04
N ILE A 124 -2.45 1.43 -0.68
CA ILE A 124 -3.16 2.72 -0.74
C ILE A 124 -4.51 2.62 -1.44
N GLY A 125 -4.64 1.69 -2.39
CA GLY A 125 -5.93 1.37 -3.04
C GLY A 125 -7.07 1.07 -2.06
N ALA A 126 -6.79 0.58 -0.85
CA ALA A 126 -7.81 0.35 0.17
C ALA A 126 -8.56 1.65 0.54
N TRP A 127 -7.84 2.76 0.67
CA TRP A 127 -8.42 4.07 1.00
C TRP A 127 -9.24 4.64 -0.15
N ALA A 128 -8.80 4.40 -1.38
CA ALA A 128 -9.55 4.76 -2.58
C ALA A 128 -10.83 3.91 -2.73
N GLU A 129 -10.78 2.63 -2.38
CA GLU A 129 -11.95 1.75 -2.33
C GLU A 129 -12.98 2.23 -1.29
N GLU A 130 -12.54 2.69 -0.10
CA GLU A 130 -13.44 3.28 0.91
C GLU A 130 -14.13 4.54 0.39
N ALA A 131 -13.40 5.44 -0.30
CA ALA A 131 -13.98 6.63 -0.91
C ALA A 131 -15.00 6.26 -2.00
N ALA A 132 -14.67 5.33 -2.89
CA ALA A 132 -15.56 4.86 -3.95
C ALA A 132 -16.82 4.19 -3.40
N ALA A 133 -16.70 3.39 -2.32
CA ALA A 133 -17.84 2.79 -1.63
C ALA A 133 -18.77 3.85 -1.01
N ALA A 134 -18.23 5.01 -0.67
CA ALA A 134 -19.00 6.18 -0.22
C ALA A 134 -19.61 7.01 -1.37
N GLY A 135 -19.35 6.64 -2.63
CA GLY A 135 -19.81 7.36 -3.83
C GLY A 135 -18.95 8.56 -4.20
N LEU A 136 -17.75 8.68 -3.62
CA LEU A 136 -16.87 9.82 -3.82
C LEU A 136 -15.75 9.51 -4.82
N VAL A 137 -15.38 10.49 -5.63
CA VAL A 137 -14.12 10.51 -6.37
C VAL A 137 -12.99 10.85 -5.39
N SER A 138 -11.85 10.16 -5.50
CA SER A 138 -10.71 10.43 -4.63
C SER A 138 -9.37 10.42 -5.36
N LEU A 139 -8.43 11.23 -4.85
CA LEU A 139 -7.03 11.27 -5.25
C LEU A 139 -6.18 11.19 -3.97
N HIS A 140 -5.15 10.36 -3.98
CA HIS A 140 -4.26 10.18 -2.84
C HIS A 140 -2.79 10.28 -3.28
N PHE A 141 -2.04 11.19 -2.65
CA PHE A 141 -0.60 11.38 -2.84
C PHE A 141 0.09 10.95 -1.55
N VAL A 142 0.95 9.94 -1.63
CA VAL A 142 1.57 9.35 -0.43
C VAL A 142 3.08 9.38 -0.54
N ASN A 143 3.75 9.85 0.51
CA ASN A 143 5.18 9.68 0.64
C ASN A 143 5.53 8.51 1.56
N VAL A 144 6.76 8.01 1.43
CA VAL A 144 7.28 6.93 2.25
C VAL A 144 8.63 7.35 2.85
N ILE A 145 8.63 7.62 4.15
CA ILE A 145 9.86 7.91 4.90
C ILE A 145 10.40 6.61 5.48
N SER A 146 11.51 6.17 4.90
CA SER A 146 12.25 4.98 5.29
C SER A 146 13.67 5.06 4.70
N ARG A 147 14.38 3.95 4.56
CA ARG A 147 15.55 3.93 3.68
C ARG A 147 15.14 4.28 2.26
N GLY A 148 15.87 5.20 1.60
CA GLY A 148 15.70 5.46 0.17
C GLY A 148 15.92 4.18 -0.65
N ILE A 149 15.04 3.91 -1.62
CA ILE A 149 15.10 2.70 -2.47
C ILE A 149 14.89 2.99 -3.95
N VAL A 150 14.49 4.21 -4.30
CA VAL A 150 14.21 4.63 -5.68
C VAL A 150 15.11 5.80 -6.05
N ALA A 151 15.76 5.70 -7.22
CA ALA A 151 16.58 6.77 -7.75
C ALA A 151 15.74 7.83 -8.49
N PRO A 152 16.10 9.12 -8.38
CA PRO A 152 15.54 10.14 -9.27
C PRO A 152 15.97 9.89 -10.72
N HIS A 153 15.16 10.36 -11.67
CA HIS A 153 15.53 10.23 -13.07
C HIS A 153 16.85 10.96 -13.38
N GLY A 154 17.82 10.23 -13.89
CA GLY A 154 19.18 10.74 -14.13
C GLY A 154 20.11 10.69 -12.90
N GLY A 155 19.61 10.25 -11.74
CA GLY A 155 20.44 10.04 -10.54
C GLY A 155 21.05 8.64 -10.50
N SER A 156 22.15 8.51 -9.75
CA SER A 156 22.89 7.25 -9.59
C SER A 156 22.68 6.56 -8.25
N ASP A 157 21.87 7.13 -7.36
CA ASP A 157 21.59 6.60 -6.02
C ASP A 157 20.11 6.76 -5.63
N ALA A 158 19.69 6.00 -4.61
CA ALA A 158 18.33 6.07 -4.09
C ALA A 158 18.12 7.33 -3.23
N ARG A 159 16.98 8.03 -3.45
CA ARG A 159 16.66 9.27 -2.72
C ARG A 159 15.29 9.26 -2.06
N PHE A 160 14.37 8.43 -2.50
CA PHE A 160 13.01 8.38 -1.96
C PHE A 160 12.45 6.95 -1.95
N GLY A 161 11.27 6.81 -1.37
CA GLY A 161 10.53 5.56 -1.33
C GLY A 161 9.78 5.28 -2.64
N THR A 162 8.81 4.36 -2.60
CA THR A 162 7.98 4.02 -3.77
C THR A 162 6.88 5.03 -4.03
N ASN A 163 6.63 5.96 -3.13
CA ASN A 163 5.76 7.13 -3.21
C ASN A 163 4.51 6.90 -4.08
N PRO A 164 3.53 6.12 -3.61
CA PRO A 164 2.41 5.72 -4.43
C PRO A 164 1.42 6.87 -4.67
N PHE A 165 0.75 6.78 -5.83
CA PHE A 165 -0.42 7.58 -6.18
C PHE A 165 -1.62 6.65 -6.39
N THR A 166 -2.78 7.08 -5.90
CA THR A 166 -4.02 6.32 -6.07
C THR A 166 -5.17 7.25 -6.41
N ALA A 167 -6.07 6.78 -7.26
CA ALA A 167 -7.31 7.48 -7.58
C ALA A 167 -8.48 6.50 -7.68
N ALA A 168 -9.67 6.94 -7.26
CA ALA A 168 -10.89 6.17 -7.42
C ALA A 168 -11.97 6.99 -8.10
N ILE A 169 -12.72 6.32 -9.00
CA ILE A 169 -13.89 6.86 -9.66
C ILE A 169 -15.03 5.86 -9.49
N PRO A 170 -16.09 6.20 -8.73
CA PRO A 170 -17.28 5.37 -8.64
C PRO A 170 -18.01 5.32 -9.98
N LEU A 171 -18.47 4.12 -10.39
CA LEU A 171 -19.20 3.89 -11.64
C LEU A 171 -20.58 3.32 -11.28
N LYS A 172 -21.63 3.94 -11.81
CA LYS A 172 -23.00 3.51 -11.52
C LYS A 172 -23.28 2.09 -12.01
N GLY A 173 -23.73 1.23 -11.10
CA GLY A 173 -24.09 -0.16 -11.42
C GLY A 173 -22.92 -1.06 -11.79
N ARG A 174 -21.69 -0.60 -11.60
CA ARG A 174 -20.44 -1.34 -11.86
C ARG A 174 -19.45 -1.20 -10.70
N ALA A 175 -18.45 -2.07 -10.68
CA ALA A 175 -17.32 -1.90 -9.79
C ALA A 175 -16.58 -0.59 -10.11
N PRO A 176 -16.08 0.15 -9.11
CA PRO A 176 -15.37 1.39 -9.34
C PRO A 176 -14.06 1.16 -10.09
N MET A 177 -13.62 2.18 -10.82
CA MET A 177 -12.24 2.25 -11.29
C MET A 177 -11.34 2.61 -10.10
N ILE A 178 -10.32 1.79 -9.84
CA ILE A 178 -9.31 2.04 -8.81
C ILE A 178 -7.94 2.00 -9.47
N LEU A 179 -7.33 3.15 -9.61
CA LEU A 179 -5.95 3.27 -10.07
C LEU A 179 -5.05 3.32 -8.85
N ASP A 180 -4.23 2.30 -8.64
CA ASP A 180 -3.29 2.21 -7.50
C ASP A 180 -1.93 1.75 -8.01
N PHE A 181 -0.90 2.60 -7.89
CA PHE A 181 0.43 2.27 -8.35
C PHE A 181 1.54 2.96 -7.55
N ALA A 182 2.66 2.24 -7.39
CA ALA A 182 3.91 2.84 -6.97
C ALA A 182 4.51 3.67 -8.10
N THR A 183 5.20 4.76 -7.79
CA THR A 183 5.94 5.54 -8.79
C THR A 183 7.24 4.89 -9.24
N SER A 184 7.68 3.85 -8.54
CA SER A 184 8.74 2.94 -9.00
C SER A 184 8.23 1.97 -10.08
N VAL A 185 9.13 1.54 -10.97
CA VAL A 185 8.79 0.59 -12.05
C VAL A 185 8.45 -0.80 -11.55
N ILE A 186 8.97 -1.17 -10.38
CA ILE A 186 8.72 -2.44 -9.70
C ILE A 186 8.65 -2.22 -8.19
N ALA A 187 7.83 -2.98 -7.49
CA ALA A 187 7.79 -2.96 -6.03
C ALA A 187 9.02 -3.68 -5.43
N GLN A 188 9.57 -3.16 -4.32
CA GLN A 188 10.72 -3.76 -3.63
C GLN A 188 10.45 -5.23 -3.21
N GLY A 189 9.23 -5.55 -2.81
CA GLY A 189 8.87 -6.94 -2.49
C GLY A 189 9.04 -7.90 -3.67
N LYS A 190 8.77 -7.43 -4.90
CA LYS A 190 8.98 -8.25 -6.11
C LYS A 190 10.47 -8.47 -6.41
N THR A 191 11.33 -7.47 -6.17
CA THR A 191 12.78 -7.65 -6.32
C THR A 191 13.33 -8.64 -5.29
N ARG A 192 12.81 -8.61 -4.04
CA ARG A 192 13.16 -9.59 -3.01
C ARG A 192 12.77 -11.02 -3.42
N VAL A 193 11.56 -11.21 -3.97
CA VAL A 193 11.12 -12.52 -4.46
C VAL A 193 12.01 -13.01 -5.61
N ALA A 194 12.36 -12.15 -6.57
CA ALA A 194 13.27 -12.51 -7.66
C ALA A 194 14.66 -12.91 -7.12
N HIS A 195 15.20 -12.14 -6.16
CA HIS A 195 16.46 -12.45 -5.49
C HIS A 195 16.43 -13.83 -4.80
N ASN A 196 15.39 -14.11 -4.01
CA ASN A 196 15.23 -15.39 -3.30
C ASN A 196 15.11 -16.59 -4.24
N LYS A 197 14.60 -16.37 -5.45
CA LYS A 197 14.48 -17.40 -6.49
C LYS A 197 15.72 -17.51 -7.40
N GLY A 198 16.69 -16.60 -7.29
CA GLY A 198 17.81 -16.52 -8.21
C GLY A 198 17.42 -16.07 -9.63
N GLU A 199 16.30 -15.35 -9.75
CA GLU A 199 15.78 -14.83 -11.01
C GLU A 199 16.27 -13.40 -11.24
N GLN A 200 16.43 -13.00 -12.50
CA GLN A 200 16.70 -11.61 -12.86
C GLN A 200 15.39 -10.80 -12.94
N VAL A 201 15.49 -9.48 -12.73
CA VAL A 201 14.40 -8.55 -13.05
C VAL A 201 14.50 -8.11 -14.52
N PRO A 202 13.41 -7.61 -15.12
CA PRO A 202 13.48 -7.06 -16.48
C PRO A 202 14.52 -5.92 -16.61
N PRO A 203 15.04 -5.66 -17.81
CA PRO A 203 15.92 -4.53 -18.06
C PRO A 203 15.25 -3.19 -17.69
N ASP A 204 16.03 -2.16 -17.45
CA ASP A 204 15.58 -0.81 -17.10
C ASP A 204 14.74 -0.71 -15.81
N HIS A 205 14.96 -1.66 -14.87
CA HIS A 205 14.27 -1.65 -13.57
C HIS A 205 15.18 -1.25 -12.42
N LEU A 206 16.47 -1.54 -12.51
CA LEU A 206 17.43 -1.32 -11.43
C LEU A 206 18.73 -0.67 -11.93
N ILE A 207 19.39 0.00 -11.00
CA ILE A 207 20.81 0.37 -11.08
C ILE A 207 21.57 -0.27 -9.92
N ASP A 208 22.84 -0.59 -10.13
CA ASP A 208 23.74 -1.07 -9.10
C ASP A 208 24.22 0.07 -8.18
N HIS A 209 25.10 -0.23 -7.23
CA HIS A 209 25.64 0.73 -6.27
C HIS A 209 26.58 1.79 -6.90
N GLU A 210 26.97 1.62 -8.15
CA GLU A 210 27.76 2.58 -8.93
C GLU A 210 26.89 3.38 -9.91
N GLY A 211 25.56 3.17 -9.89
CA GLY A 211 24.60 3.84 -10.76
C GLY A 211 24.49 3.24 -12.17
N ARG A 212 25.05 2.05 -12.42
CA ARG A 212 24.99 1.39 -13.73
C ARG A 212 23.73 0.54 -13.86
N PRO A 213 23.09 0.46 -15.04
CA PRO A 213 21.95 -0.43 -15.26
C PRO A 213 22.28 -1.89 -14.90
N THR A 214 21.36 -2.55 -14.19
CA THR A 214 21.49 -3.96 -13.81
C THR A 214 20.15 -4.68 -13.80
N GLN A 215 20.17 -6.01 -13.97
CA GLN A 215 19.01 -6.89 -13.80
C GLN A 215 19.15 -7.75 -12.53
N ASP A 216 20.24 -7.62 -11.80
CA ASP A 216 20.49 -8.38 -10.57
C ASP A 216 19.73 -7.78 -9.40
N PRO A 217 18.66 -8.48 -8.90
CA PRO A 217 17.81 -7.97 -7.83
C PRO A 217 18.55 -7.83 -6.48
N ARG A 218 19.75 -8.41 -6.33
CA ARG A 218 20.52 -8.32 -5.09
C ARG A 218 20.74 -6.86 -4.66
N TYR A 219 20.94 -5.94 -5.62
CA TYR A 219 21.20 -4.53 -5.36
C TYR A 219 20.02 -3.77 -4.75
N SER A 220 18.82 -4.33 -4.80
CA SER A 220 17.66 -3.81 -4.06
C SER A 220 17.50 -4.44 -2.67
N VAL A 221 18.16 -5.59 -2.40
CA VAL A 221 17.88 -6.45 -1.25
C VAL A 221 19.02 -6.47 -0.23
N ILE A 222 20.27 -6.57 -0.68
CA ILE A 222 21.46 -6.67 0.17
C ILE A 222 22.51 -5.64 -0.21
N GLU A 223 23.33 -5.24 0.76
CA GLU A 223 24.46 -4.32 0.52
C GLU A 223 25.56 -4.94 -0.38
N PRO A 224 26.23 -4.09 -1.19
CA PRO A 224 25.99 -2.66 -1.36
C PRO A 224 24.71 -2.40 -2.16
N PHE A 225 23.88 -1.47 -1.66
CA PHE A 225 22.60 -1.16 -2.29
C PHE A 225 22.76 -0.30 -3.55
N GLY A 226 22.03 -0.65 -4.58
CA GLY A 226 21.70 0.19 -5.72
C GLY A 226 20.32 0.83 -5.54
N ALA A 227 19.58 1.03 -6.64
CA ALA A 227 18.25 1.64 -6.60
C ALA A 227 17.30 1.06 -7.64
N ILE A 228 16.00 1.12 -7.34
CA ILE A 228 14.92 0.88 -8.28
C ILE A 228 14.71 2.14 -9.13
N LEU A 229 14.37 1.99 -10.40
CA LEU A 229 14.05 3.12 -11.27
C LEU A 229 12.55 3.49 -11.19
N THR A 230 12.19 4.67 -11.70
CA THR A 230 10.81 5.13 -11.78
C THR A 230 10.12 4.63 -13.05
N PHE A 231 8.80 4.34 -12.99
CA PHE A 231 8.05 3.96 -14.20
C PHE A 231 8.03 5.10 -15.23
N GLY A 232 8.07 4.77 -16.51
CA GLY A 232 8.01 5.78 -17.57
C GLY A 232 9.08 6.88 -17.45
N ALA A 233 10.25 6.56 -16.88
CA ALA A 233 11.39 7.43 -16.70
C ALA A 233 11.05 8.75 -15.96
N HIS A 234 11.22 9.92 -16.62
CA HIS A 234 10.97 11.24 -16.03
C HIS A 234 9.50 11.45 -15.59
N LYS A 235 8.53 10.73 -16.17
CA LYS A 235 7.10 10.87 -15.81
C LYS A 235 6.82 10.31 -14.42
N GLY A 236 7.25 9.09 -14.16
CA GLY A 236 7.14 8.47 -12.83
C GLY A 236 7.98 9.21 -11.79
N TYR A 237 9.16 9.71 -12.17
CA TYR A 237 9.96 10.58 -11.29
C TYR A 237 9.20 11.86 -10.91
N GLY A 238 8.60 12.55 -11.88
CA GLY A 238 7.79 13.74 -11.60
C GLY A 238 6.62 13.45 -10.64
N MET A 239 5.95 12.30 -10.83
CA MET A 239 4.89 11.85 -9.93
C MET A 239 5.42 11.51 -8.54
N ALA A 240 6.60 10.87 -8.42
CA ALA A 240 7.25 10.59 -7.14
C ALA A 240 7.56 11.86 -6.35
N VAL A 241 8.05 12.90 -7.03
CA VAL A 241 8.31 14.21 -6.42
C VAL A 241 7.00 14.87 -5.95
N LEU A 242 5.93 14.80 -6.76
CA LEU A 242 4.61 15.30 -6.33
C LEU A 242 4.11 14.58 -5.07
N CYS A 243 4.20 13.24 -5.02
CA CYS A 243 3.83 12.47 -3.84
C CYS A 243 4.68 12.84 -2.62
N GLU A 244 5.99 13.07 -2.80
CA GLU A 244 6.88 13.49 -1.72
C GLU A 244 6.51 14.89 -1.19
N LEU A 245 6.26 15.85 -2.09
CA LEU A 245 5.94 17.22 -1.69
C LEU A 245 4.53 17.36 -1.12
N LEU A 246 3.54 16.70 -1.71
CA LEU A 246 2.14 16.81 -1.27
C LEU A 246 1.84 15.89 -0.10
N GLY A 247 2.19 14.60 -0.20
CA GLY A 247 1.96 13.62 0.86
C GLY A 247 2.92 13.80 2.03
N GLY A 248 4.16 14.17 1.77
CA GLY A 248 5.20 14.36 2.78
C GLY A 248 5.25 15.77 3.33
N ALA A 249 5.84 16.69 2.58
CA ALA A 249 6.14 18.03 3.08
C ALA A 249 4.88 18.80 3.46
N LEU A 250 3.86 18.84 2.60
CA LEU A 250 2.63 19.57 2.84
C LEU A 250 1.75 18.90 3.90
N ALA A 251 1.49 17.59 3.77
CA ALA A 251 0.56 16.88 4.65
C ALA A 251 1.17 16.55 6.02
N ALA A 252 2.41 16.04 6.02
CA ALA A 252 3.06 15.52 7.23
C ALA A 252 4.10 16.47 7.84
N GLY A 253 4.50 17.54 7.13
CA GLY A 253 5.64 18.36 7.51
C GLY A 253 6.98 17.60 7.51
N MET A 254 7.05 16.48 6.81
CA MET A 254 8.21 15.59 6.72
C MET A 254 8.39 15.10 5.29
N ALA A 255 9.62 15.14 4.79
CA ALA A 255 10.00 14.58 3.50
C ALA A 255 11.27 13.75 3.66
N GLN A 256 11.49 12.81 2.76
CA GLN A 256 12.71 12.01 2.73
C GLN A 256 13.88 12.91 2.26
N HIS A 257 14.76 13.29 3.16
CA HIS A 257 15.94 14.11 2.85
C HIS A 257 17.23 13.63 3.52
N SER A 258 17.19 12.45 4.13
CA SER A 258 18.35 11.80 4.72
C SER A 258 18.26 10.29 4.55
N ASP A 259 19.41 9.62 4.53
CA ASP A 259 19.53 8.16 4.49
C ASP A 259 19.68 7.54 5.88
N ASP A 260 19.09 8.14 6.90
CA ASP A 260 19.11 7.57 8.25
C ASP A 260 18.39 6.20 8.27
N THR A 261 19.21 5.17 8.13
CA THR A 261 18.78 3.76 8.19
C THR A 261 18.80 3.21 9.62
N SER A 262 19.15 4.05 10.61
CA SER A 262 19.23 3.63 12.02
C SER A 262 17.90 3.15 12.58
N LYS A 263 16.77 3.55 11.96
CA LYS A 263 15.44 3.17 12.38
C LYS A 263 14.73 2.32 11.32
N LYS A 264 14.09 1.24 11.75
CA LYS A 264 13.32 0.34 10.87
C LYS A 264 11.89 0.79 10.62
N ARG A 265 11.46 1.89 11.24
CA ARG A 265 10.12 2.47 11.06
C ARG A 265 9.88 2.86 9.61
N VAL A 266 8.61 2.76 9.20
CA VAL A 266 8.09 3.32 7.96
C VAL A 266 7.02 4.34 8.34
N LEU A 267 7.23 5.60 8.01
CA LEU A 267 6.22 6.64 8.22
C LEU A 267 5.67 7.08 6.88
N ASN A 268 4.38 7.31 6.85
CA ASN A 268 3.68 7.87 5.70
C ASN A 268 3.03 9.19 6.06
N GLY A 269 3.05 10.09 5.11
CA GLY A 269 2.10 11.18 4.99
C GLY A 269 1.23 10.94 3.76
N MET A 270 -0.01 11.40 3.82
CA MET A 270 -0.97 11.26 2.73
C MET A 270 -1.77 12.55 2.58
N LEU A 271 -1.71 13.17 1.40
CA LEU A 271 -2.69 14.17 0.99
C LEU A 271 -3.80 13.47 0.22
N THR A 272 -5.03 13.61 0.69
CA THR A 272 -6.23 13.08 0.05
C THR A 272 -7.14 14.22 -0.40
N VAL A 273 -7.63 14.15 -1.64
CA VAL A 273 -8.70 14.99 -2.15
C VAL A 273 -9.91 14.12 -2.39
N LEU A 274 -11.02 14.45 -1.72
CA LEU A 274 -12.31 13.78 -1.88
C LEU A 274 -13.29 14.77 -2.52
N ILE A 275 -14.05 14.28 -3.51
CA ILE A 275 -15.03 15.10 -4.25
C ILE A 275 -16.35 14.32 -4.33
N ASP A 276 -17.44 14.97 -3.91
CA ASP A 276 -18.79 14.46 -4.15
C ASP A 276 -19.23 14.88 -5.56
N PRO A 277 -19.30 13.95 -6.53
CA PRO A 277 -19.67 14.30 -7.89
C PRO A 277 -21.07 14.89 -7.99
N ALA A 278 -21.98 14.54 -7.07
CA ALA A 278 -23.35 15.05 -7.07
C ALA A 278 -23.44 16.55 -6.73
N LYS A 279 -22.36 17.13 -6.20
CA LYS A 279 -22.30 18.56 -5.87
C LYS A 279 -21.78 19.45 -6.99
N ILE A 280 -21.12 18.84 -8.01
CA ILE A 280 -20.50 19.63 -9.10
C ILE A 280 -20.97 19.23 -10.50
N ALA A 281 -21.58 18.03 -10.68
CA ALA A 281 -21.93 17.49 -11.97
C ALA A 281 -23.45 17.32 -12.14
N ASP A 282 -23.92 17.44 -13.40
CA ASP A 282 -25.16 16.79 -13.80
C ASP A 282 -24.91 15.29 -13.76
N MET A 283 -25.43 14.60 -12.74
CA MET A 283 -25.18 13.19 -12.51
C MET A 283 -25.65 12.30 -13.66
N ALA A 284 -26.75 12.64 -14.34
CA ALA A 284 -27.23 11.86 -15.47
C ALA A 284 -26.28 11.94 -16.67
N ALA A 285 -25.76 13.12 -16.94
CA ALA A 285 -24.75 13.33 -17.97
C ALA A 285 -23.43 12.67 -17.60
N TYR A 286 -22.95 12.86 -16.37
CA TYR A 286 -21.71 12.27 -15.89
C TYR A 286 -21.72 10.73 -15.97
N GLU A 287 -22.76 10.09 -15.46
CA GLU A 287 -22.89 8.63 -15.45
C GLU A 287 -22.94 8.07 -16.89
N ARG A 288 -23.71 8.71 -17.78
CA ARG A 288 -23.79 8.31 -19.18
C ARG A 288 -22.43 8.38 -19.87
N GLU A 289 -21.73 9.51 -19.76
CA GLU A 289 -20.44 9.72 -20.41
C GLU A 289 -19.34 8.84 -19.82
N ALA A 290 -19.32 8.67 -18.49
CA ALA A 290 -18.34 7.81 -17.82
C ALA A 290 -18.51 6.34 -18.27
N LEU A 291 -19.74 5.83 -18.30
CA LEU A 291 -20.00 4.46 -18.74
C LEU A 291 -19.73 4.28 -20.23
N ALA A 292 -20.13 5.22 -21.08
CA ALA A 292 -19.85 5.18 -22.51
C ALA A 292 -18.35 5.17 -22.81
N PHE A 293 -17.56 5.97 -22.09
CA PHE A 293 -16.11 5.97 -22.22
C PHE A 293 -15.47 4.65 -21.77
N VAL A 294 -15.91 4.10 -20.63
CA VAL A 294 -15.42 2.81 -20.13
C VAL A 294 -15.72 1.70 -21.12
N ASP A 295 -16.95 1.66 -21.68
CA ASP A 295 -17.34 0.67 -22.69
C ASP A 295 -16.51 0.82 -23.98
N TRP A 296 -16.28 2.05 -24.42
CA TRP A 296 -15.45 2.34 -25.59
C TRP A 296 -14.00 1.84 -25.42
N VAL A 297 -13.38 2.15 -24.29
CA VAL A 297 -11.99 1.76 -24.02
C VAL A 297 -11.85 0.25 -23.90
N THR A 298 -12.77 -0.40 -23.17
CA THR A 298 -12.70 -1.85 -22.91
C THR A 298 -13.11 -2.69 -24.12
N ALA A 299 -13.83 -2.12 -25.10
CA ALA A 299 -14.17 -2.76 -26.37
C ALA A 299 -12.99 -2.78 -27.36
N SER A 300 -11.85 -2.13 -27.05
CA SER A 300 -10.67 -2.20 -27.92
C SER A 300 -10.21 -3.65 -28.07
N PRO A 301 -9.95 -4.14 -29.30
CA PRO A 301 -9.43 -5.48 -29.52
C PRO A 301 -8.13 -5.69 -28.72
N PRO A 302 -7.99 -6.84 -28.07
CA PRO A 302 -6.76 -7.12 -27.33
C PRO A 302 -5.59 -7.29 -28.29
N ARG A 303 -4.43 -6.75 -27.95
CA ARG A 303 -3.19 -7.02 -28.67
C ARG A 303 -2.67 -8.41 -28.35
N GLU A 304 -1.74 -8.90 -29.15
CA GLU A 304 -1.09 -10.19 -28.94
C GLU A 304 -0.57 -10.33 -27.47
N GLY A 305 -0.81 -11.49 -26.88
CA GLY A 305 -0.43 -11.80 -25.50
C GLY A 305 -1.43 -11.35 -24.42
N PHE A 306 -2.55 -10.72 -24.82
CA PHE A 306 -3.62 -10.29 -23.91
C PHE A 306 -4.95 -10.93 -24.30
N ASP A 307 -5.76 -11.29 -23.32
CA ASP A 307 -7.10 -11.85 -23.51
C ASP A 307 -8.17 -10.75 -23.68
N ARG A 308 -8.00 -9.62 -22.99
CA ARG A 308 -8.90 -8.46 -23.05
C ARG A 308 -8.24 -7.19 -22.49
N VAL A 309 -8.84 -6.05 -22.77
CA VAL A 309 -8.52 -4.78 -22.08
C VAL A 309 -9.21 -4.77 -20.73
N ARG A 310 -8.46 -4.43 -19.68
CA ARG A 310 -8.94 -4.33 -18.30
C ARG A 310 -8.95 -2.88 -17.84
N LEU A 311 -9.97 -2.52 -17.09
CA LEU A 311 -9.98 -1.27 -16.34
C LEU A 311 -9.13 -1.43 -15.05
N ALA A 312 -8.52 -0.33 -14.61
CA ALA A 312 -7.77 -0.33 -13.34
C ALA A 312 -8.67 -0.78 -12.18
N GLY A 313 -8.13 -1.67 -11.31
CA GLY A 313 -8.84 -2.32 -10.22
C GLY A 313 -9.45 -3.68 -10.57
N GLU A 314 -9.54 -4.06 -11.86
CA GLU A 314 -10.04 -5.38 -12.25
C GLU A 314 -9.07 -6.52 -11.88
N PRO A 315 -7.75 -6.41 -12.10
CA PRO A 315 -6.80 -7.45 -11.70
C PRO A 315 -6.86 -7.76 -10.21
N GLU A 316 -7.04 -6.74 -9.37
CA GLU A 316 -7.19 -6.86 -7.92
C GLU A 316 -8.45 -7.64 -7.56
N ARG A 317 -9.58 -7.33 -8.22
CA ARG A 317 -10.85 -8.06 -8.01
C ARG A 317 -10.77 -9.52 -8.48
N GLU A 318 -10.12 -9.78 -9.63
CA GLU A 318 -9.87 -11.15 -10.13
C GLU A 318 -9.00 -11.94 -9.15
N SER A 319 -7.92 -11.33 -8.65
CA SER A 319 -7.06 -11.94 -7.64
C SER A 319 -7.82 -12.26 -6.36
N ARG A 320 -8.62 -11.30 -5.85
CA ARG A 320 -9.45 -11.49 -4.66
C ARG A 320 -10.41 -12.66 -4.83
N ALA A 321 -11.16 -12.71 -5.91
CA ALA A 321 -12.11 -13.80 -6.17
C ALA A 321 -11.40 -15.17 -6.19
N LYS A 322 -10.24 -15.24 -6.85
CA LYS A 322 -9.44 -16.46 -6.92
C LYS A 322 -8.90 -16.88 -5.55
N ARG A 323 -8.30 -15.95 -4.79
CA ARG A 323 -7.63 -16.25 -3.51
C ARG A 323 -8.62 -16.48 -2.38
N THR A 324 -9.80 -15.88 -2.42
CA THR A 324 -10.88 -16.17 -1.45
C THR A 324 -11.32 -17.63 -1.54
N GLY A 325 -11.41 -18.19 -2.74
CA GLY A 325 -11.81 -19.60 -2.91
C GLY A 325 -10.67 -20.62 -2.77
N ASN A 326 -9.44 -20.22 -3.10
CA ASN A 326 -8.30 -21.14 -3.20
C ASN A 326 -7.28 -20.99 -2.07
N GLY A 327 -7.43 -19.99 -1.20
CA GLY A 327 -6.46 -19.63 -0.17
C GLY A 327 -5.38 -18.64 -0.67
N VAL A 328 -4.64 -18.10 0.29
CA VAL A 328 -3.57 -17.12 0.09
C VAL A 328 -2.23 -17.85 -0.02
N PRO A 329 -1.46 -17.68 -1.11
CA PRO A 329 -0.13 -18.25 -1.21
C PRO A 329 0.87 -17.41 -0.39
N VAL A 330 1.61 -18.04 0.52
CA VAL A 330 2.66 -17.43 1.33
C VAL A 330 3.94 -18.27 1.16
N ASP A 331 5.02 -17.64 0.70
CA ASP A 331 6.29 -18.35 0.57
C ASP A 331 6.87 -18.70 1.95
N ALA A 332 7.62 -19.81 2.02
CA ALA A 332 8.15 -20.33 3.28
C ALA A 332 9.08 -19.36 3.99
N THR A 333 9.84 -18.53 3.25
CA THR A 333 10.73 -17.51 3.85
C THR A 333 9.90 -16.44 4.56
N THR A 334 8.90 -15.89 3.90
CA THR A 334 7.98 -14.91 4.51
C THR A 334 7.27 -15.52 5.72
N TRP A 335 6.82 -16.78 5.63
CA TRP A 335 6.18 -17.45 6.76
C TRP A 335 7.13 -17.59 7.94
N GLN A 336 8.37 -18.00 7.71
CA GLN A 336 9.39 -18.10 8.76
C GLN A 336 9.72 -16.74 9.39
N GLU A 337 9.77 -15.67 8.59
CA GLU A 337 9.95 -14.30 9.10
C GLU A 337 8.79 -13.89 10.03
N ILE A 338 7.55 -14.26 9.68
CA ILE A 338 6.35 -14.04 10.51
C ILE A 338 6.45 -14.82 11.84
N LEU A 339 6.86 -16.08 11.81
CA LEU A 339 7.07 -16.87 13.03
C LEU A 339 8.15 -16.27 13.94
N ASN A 340 9.24 -15.79 13.34
CA ASN A 340 10.30 -15.08 14.08
C ASN A 340 9.79 -13.77 14.70
N ALA A 341 8.94 -13.03 13.99
CA ALA A 341 8.30 -11.82 14.51
C ALA A 341 7.36 -12.14 15.69
N ALA A 342 6.57 -13.21 15.57
CA ALA A 342 5.72 -13.68 16.68
C ALA A 342 6.54 -13.99 17.94
N ASN A 343 7.66 -14.73 17.78
CA ASN A 343 8.55 -15.04 18.89
C ASN A 343 9.13 -13.78 19.56
N LYS A 344 9.53 -12.76 18.77
CA LYS A 344 10.00 -11.47 19.31
C LYS A 344 8.95 -10.74 20.17
N LEU A 345 7.66 -10.96 19.87
CA LEU A 345 6.53 -10.40 20.61
C LEU A 345 6.06 -11.30 21.77
N GLY A 346 6.75 -12.42 22.03
CA GLY A 346 6.36 -13.39 23.07
C GLY A 346 5.16 -14.25 22.69
N VAL A 347 4.79 -14.30 21.42
CA VAL A 347 3.75 -15.18 20.88
C VAL A 347 4.36 -16.48 20.40
N ASP A 348 3.86 -17.62 20.92
CA ASP A 348 4.36 -18.94 20.55
C ASP A 348 4.16 -19.24 19.04
N PRO A 349 5.26 -19.43 18.27
CA PRO A 349 5.18 -19.75 16.85
C PRO A 349 4.35 -21.01 16.53
N LYS A 350 4.32 -21.98 17.44
CA LYS A 350 3.51 -23.19 17.27
C LYS A 350 2.02 -22.84 17.19
N LYS A 351 1.54 -21.93 18.05
CA LYS A 351 0.14 -21.48 18.02
C LYS A 351 -0.22 -20.81 16.70
N ILE A 352 0.72 -20.07 16.10
CA ILE A 352 0.55 -19.45 14.77
C ILE A 352 0.41 -20.53 13.69
N ASN A 353 1.31 -21.54 13.68
CA ASN A 353 1.24 -22.65 12.75
C ASN A 353 -0.07 -23.45 12.89
N ASP A 354 -0.43 -23.80 14.12
CA ASP A 354 -1.67 -24.56 14.40
C ASP A 354 -2.91 -23.78 13.93
N ALA A 355 -2.97 -22.47 14.17
CA ALA A 355 -4.09 -21.61 13.75
C ALA A 355 -4.17 -21.46 12.22
N ALA A 356 -3.02 -21.45 11.53
CA ALA A 356 -2.93 -21.34 10.08
C ALA A 356 -3.12 -22.70 9.36
N GLY A 357 -3.07 -23.82 10.09
CA GLY A 357 -3.07 -25.17 9.50
C GLY A 357 -1.79 -25.49 8.73
N VAL A 358 -0.66 -24.87 9.10
CA VAL A 358 0.65 -25.12 8.52
C VAL A 358 1.39 -26.14 9.38
N ALA A 359 1.83 -27.25 8.78
CA ALA A 359 2.64 -28.22 9.47
C ALA A 359 3.97 -27.61 9.92
N ALA A 360 4.44 -28.00 11.12
CA ALA A 360 5.69 -27.51 11.69
C ALA A 360 6.93 -28.01 10.92
#